data_42e1b3f209711ff374980041da4510fb
#
_entry.id   42e1b3f209711ff374980041da4510fb
#
_cell.length_a   1.000
_cell.length_b   1.000
_cell.length_c   1.000
_cell.angle_alpha   90.00
_cell.angle_beta   90.00
_cell.angle_gamma   90.00
#
_symmetry.space_group_name_H-M   'P 1'
#
loop_
_entity.id
_entity.type
_entity.pdbx_description
1 polymer ?
#
loop_
_entity_poly.entity_id
_entity_poly.type
_entity_poly.pdbx_seq_one_letter_code
_entity_poly.pdbx_strand_id
1 'polypeptide(L)' 'MGTATRVCVDNYEAYPGIFYVSFDSGDVRAAVVLTRPQLEQLRSCVTDSLARDDAVRRRRGGDL' A
#
# COMPACT_ATOMS: atom_id res chain seq x y z
N MET A 1 -21.71 2.98 -4.23
CA MET A 1 -21.12 2.86 -4.35
C MET A 1 -19.95 3.12 -4.02
N GLY A 2 -19.14 2.99 -4.09
CA GLY A 2 -17.79 3.17 -3.92
C GLY A 2 -17.38 3.79 -2.64
N THR A 3 -17.14 3.03 -1.70
CA THR A 3 -16.58 3.55 -0.49
C THR A 3 -15.12 3.87 -0.76
N ALA A 4 -14.72 5.09 -0.52
CA ALA A 4 -13.32 5.46 -0.70
C ALA A 4 -12.47 4.75 0.34
N THR A 5 -11.45 4.07 -0.12
CA THR A 5 -10.49 3.43 0.76
C THR A 5 -9.35 4.39 1.01
N ARG A 6 -9.02 4.57 2.25
CA ARG A 6 -7.91 5.44 2.63
C ARG A 6 -6.78 4.59 3.18
N VAL A 7 -5.60 4.81 2.66
CA VAL A 7 -4.40 4.13 3.11
C VAL A 7 -3.41 5.18 3.57
N CYS A 8 -2.91 5.03 4.77
CA CYS A 8 -1.96 6.00 5.34
C CYS A 8 -0.78 5.28 5.97
N VAL A 9 0.36 5.92 5.90
CA VAL A 9 1.56 5.43 6.56
C VAL A 9 2.10 6.58 7.40
N ASP A 10 2.23 6.35 8.70
CA ASP A 10 2.73 7.35 9.62
C ASP A 10 3.95 6.85 10.35
N ASN A 11 4.81 7.78 10.72
CA ASN A 11 5.94 7.46 11.57
C ASN A 11 5.48 7.42 13.01
N TYR A 12 6.03 6.49 13.76
CA TYR A 12 5.75 6.42 15.18
C TYR A 12 6.83 7.22 15.91
N GLU A 13 6.49 8.43 16.31
CA GLU A 13 7.47 9.37 16.83
C GLU A 13 8.19 8.86 18.07
N ALA A 14 7.47 8.11 18.89
CA ALA A 14 8.06 7.61 20.12
C ALA A 14 9.18 6.60 19.89
N TYR A 15 9.13 5.91 18.78
CA TYR A 15 10.10 4.87 18.47
C TYR A 15 10.55 4.98 17.03
N PRO A 16 11.70 5.61 16.78
CA PRO A 16 12.22 5.70 15.41
C PRO A 16 12.40 4.31 14.81
N GLY A 17 12.07 4.20 13.53
CA GLY A 17 12.15 2.92 12.84
C GLY A 17 10.88 2.09 12.93
N ILE A 18 9.87 2.61 13.61
CA ILE A 18 8.57 1.95 13.69
C ILE A 18 7.57 2.78 12.89
N PHE A 19 6.75 2.10 12.11
CA PHE A 19 5.79 2.75 11.23
C PHE A 19 4.41 2.16 11.45
N TYR A 20 3.43 3.00 11.23
CA TYR A 20 2.04 2.64 11.44
C TYR A 20 1.33 2.72 10.11
N VAL A 21 0.87 1.58 9.62
CA VAL A 21 0.16 1.52 8.34
C VAL A 21 -1.30 1.26 8.62
N SER A 22 -2.16 2.14 8.13
CA SER A 22 -3.58 2.03 8.41
C SER A 22 -4.39 2.01 7.12
N PHE A 23 -5.49 1.30 7.18
CA PHE A 23 -6.44 1.17 6.09
C PHE A 23 -7.82 1.51 6.62
N ASP A 24 -8.54 2.34 5.90
CA ASP A 24 -9.89 2.72 6.30
C ASP A 24 -10.79 2.61 5.08
N SER A 25 -11.74 1.71 5.15
CA SER A 25 -12.63 1.45 4.03
C SER A 25 -14.09 1.58 4.46
N GLY A 26 -14.38 2.61 5.22
CA GLY A 26 -15.74 2.84 5.68
C GLY A 26 -16.11 1.95 6.85
N ASP A 27 -16.55 0.76 6.54
CA ASP A 27 -16.98 -0.18 7.56
C ASP A 27 -15.83 -0.88 8.25
N VAL A 28 -14.69 -0.96 7.58
CA VAL A 28 -13.57 -1.75 8.06
C VAL A 28 -12.36 -0.84 8.26
N ARG A 29 -11.78 -0.96 9.43
CA ARG A 29 -10.52 -0.28 9.73
C ARG A 29 -9.52 -1.31 10.18
N ALA A 30 -8.31 -1.19 9.68
CA ALA A 30 -7.24 -2.07 10.06
C ALA A 30 -5.96 -1.26 10.16
N ALA A 31 -5.09 -1.69 11.05
CA ALA A 31 -3.80 -1.03 11.20
C ALA A 31 -2.78 -2.07 11.60
N VAL A 32 -1.57 -1.87 11.10
CA VAL A 32 -0.46 -2.74 11.45
C VAL A 32 0.74 -1.88 11.77
N VAL A 33 1.59 -2.40 12.62
CA VAL A 33 2.82 -1.74 12.99
C VAL A 33 3.96 -2.51 12.33
N LEU A 34 4.79 -1.78 11.62
CA LEU A 34 5.89 -2.39 10.88
C LEU A 34 7.21 -1.75 11.25
N THR A 35 8.26 -2.54 11.23
CA THR A 35 9.61 -2.03 11.35
C THR A 35 10.05 -1.49 9.98
N ARG A 36 11.17 -0.79 9.96
CA ARG A 36 11.67 -0.25 8.70
C ARG A 36 11.94 -1.33 7.65
N PRO A 37 12.62 -2.45 7.99
CA PRO A 37 12.80 -3.49 6.97
C PRO A 37 11.48 -4.04 6.43
N GLN A 38 10.49 -4.17 7.29
CA GLN A 38 9.18 -4.67 6.86
C GLN A 38 8.49 -3.65 5.95
N LEU A 39 8.62 -2.38 6.27
CA LEU A 39 8.04 -1.34 5.45
C LEU A 39 8.71 -1.28 4.08
N GLU A 40 10.03 -1.46 4.04
CA GLU A 40 10.75 -1.50 2.77
C GLU A 40 10.33 -2.71 1.95
N GLN A 41 10.07 -3.81 2.61
CA GLN A 41 9.56 -5.00 1.95
C GLN A 41 8.20 -4.74 1.34
N LEU A 42 7.35 -4.06 2.09
CA LEU A 42 6.03 -3.68 1.59
C LEU A 42 6.16 -2.77 0.37
N ARG A 43 7.08 -1.82 0.41
CA ARG A 43 7.31 -0.93 -0.72
C ARG A 43 7.69 -1.72 -1.97
N SER A 44 8.58 -2.69 -1.82
CA SER A 44 9.00 -3.52 -2.94
C SER A 44 7.83 -4.31 -3.51
N CYS A 45 7.00 -4.89 -2.64
CA CYS A 45 5.84 -5.64 -3.08
C CYS A 45 4.85 -4.75 -3.84
N VAL A 46 4.63 -3.55 -3.32
CA VAL A 46 3.73 -2.61 -3.97
C VAL A 46 4.27 -2.21 -5.34
N THR A 47 5.56 -1.89 -5.38
CA THR A 47 6.21 -1.49 -6.63
C THR A 47 6.09 -2.58 -7.67
N ASP A 48 6.36 -3.83 -7.28
CA ASP A 48 6.27 -4.97 -8.19
C ASP A 48 4.85 -5.18 -8.69
N SER A 49 3.88 -5.07 -7.79
CA SER A 49 2.49 -5.28 -8.16
C SER A 49 2.01 -4.21 -9.14
N LEU A 50 2.38 -2.97 -8.88
CA LEU A 50 2.01 -1.88 -9.77
C LEU A 50 2.65 -2.04 -11.14
N ALA A 51 3.91 -2.48 -11.17
CA ALA A 51 4.59 -2.69 -12.43
C ALA A 51 3.92 -3.80 -13.24
N ARG A 52 3.49 -4.85 -12.55
CA ARG A 52 2.79 -5.95 -13.24
C ARG A 52 1.44 -5.49 -13.78
N ASP A 53 0.73 -4.70 -13.00
CA ASP A 53 -0.56 -4.20 -13.45
C ASP A 53 -0.39 -3.28 -14.66
N ASP A 54 0.63 -2.43 -14.62
CA ASP A 54 0.92 -1.54 -15.74
C ASP A 54 1.24 -2.33 -16.99
N ALA A 55 1.98 -3.42 -16.87
CA ALA A 55 2.32 -4.26 -18.01
C ALA A 55 1.07 -4.89 -18.61
N VAL A 56 0.16 -5.35 -17.77
CA VAL A 56 -1.09 -5.95 -18.25
C VAL A 56 -1.94 -4.91 -18.95
N ARG A 57 -2.04 -3.72 -18.36
CA ARG A 57 -2.84 -2.65 -18.98
C ARG A 57 -2.27 -2.23 -20.30
N ARG A 58 -0.96 -2.13 -20.38
CA ARG A 58 -0.30 -1.75 -21.63
C ARG A 58 -0.54 -2.78 -22.71
N ARG A 59 -0.49 -4.05 -22.33
CA ARG A 59 -0.73 -5.13 -23.26
C ARG A 59 -2.15 -5.10 -23.79
N ARG A 60 -3.11 -4.87 -22.90
CA ARG A 60 -4.51 -4.79 -23.31
C ARG A 60 -4.75 -3.58 -24.19
N GLY A 61 -4.18 -2.45 -23.84
CA GLY A 61 -4.32 -1.26 -24.63
C GLY A 61 -3.74 -1.43 -26.03
N GLY A 62 -2.64 -2.16 -26.12
CA GLY A 62 -2.01 -2.41 -27.42
C GLY A 62 -2.83 -3.27 -28.33
N ASP A 63 -3.72 -4.07 -27.78
CA ASP A 63 -4.55 -4.95 -28.57
C ASP A 63 -5.71 -4.22 -29.24
N LEU A 64 -5.98 -3.03 -28.81
CA LEU A 64 -7.03 -2.23 -29.41
C LEU A 64 -6.49 -1.41 -30.55
#